data_df22e9e3de217d210fa95c5c78db6a5f
#
_entry.id   df22e9e3de217d210fa95c5c78db6a5f
#
_cell.length_a   1.000
_cell.length_b   1.000
_cell.length_c   1.000
_cell.angle_alpha   90.00
_cell.angle_beta   90.00
_cell.angle_gamma   90.00
#
_symmetry.space_group_name_H-M   'P 1'
#
loop_
_entity.id
_entity.type
_entity.pdbx_description
1 polymer ?
#
loop_
_entity_poly.entity_id
_entity_poly.type
_entity_poly.pdbx_seq_one_letter_code
_entity_poly.pdbx_strand_id
1 'polypeptide(L)'
;MASQDSSSVFVYNQTRETFLSFRVKVADSIFSRLVGLLGKRSLNPDGGVWIVPANSVHTIGMLFPFDLVLIDKNFKVVGVRELVRPFKITRPNFRAESVLELPAHTIFKSRTEVGDQLVIDRYEAKKPIVSDTAQPSIEMTQQSS
;
A
#
# COMPACT_ATOMS: atom_id res chain seq x y z
N MET A 1 20.83 -9.28 -4.34
CA MET A 1 19.96 -9.43 -3.17
C MET A 1 19.07 -8.19 -3.08
N ALA A 2 17.80 -8.38 -3.34
CA ALA A 2 16.84 -7.31 -3.07
C ALA A 2 16.72 -7.17 -1.56
N SER A 3 17.21 -6.06 -1.00
CA SER A 3 16.88 -5.70 0.36
C SER A 3 15.36 -5.54 0.43
N GLN A 4 14.70 -6.38 1.19
CA GLN A 4 13.31 -6.15 1.54
C GLN A 4 13.30 -4.85 2.31
N ASP A 5 12.83 -3.80 1.63
CA ASP A 5 12.65 -2.50 2.24
C ASP A 5 11.56 -2.67 3.29
N SER A 6 11.95 -2.69 4.56
CA SER A 6 11.05 -2.91 5.71
C SER A 6 9.99 -1.81 5.86
N SER A 7 10.02 -0.80 4.99
CA SER A 7 9.08 0.33 4.95
C SER A 7 7.93 0.17 3.94
N SER A 8 7.88 -0.95 3.20
CA SER A 8 6.81 -1.19 2.23
C SER A 8 5.56 -1.76 2.88
N VAL A 9 4.40 -1.31 2.41
CA VAL A 9 3.08 -1.80 2.83
C VAL A 9 2.30 -2.28 1.62
N PHE A 10 1.34 -3.18 1.84
CA PHE A 10 0.33 -3.51 0.85
C PHE A 10 -0.94 -2.71 1.13
N VAL A 11 -1.74 -2.51 0.10
CA VAL A 11 -3.05 -1.86 0.19
C VAL A 11 -4.10 -2.77 -0.43
N TYR A 12 -5.07 -3.15 0.38
CA TYR A 12 -6.17 -4.03 0.02
C TYR A 12 -7.51 -3.32 0.23
N ASN A 13 -8.38 -3.38 -0.76
CA ASN A 13 -9.75 -2.87 -0.64
C ASN A 13 -10.66 -3.99 -0.13
N GLN A 14 -11.00 -3.92 1.14
CA GLN A 14 -11.83 -4.93 1.79
C GLN A 14 -13.26 -4.95 1.26
N THR A 15 -13.79 -3.79 0.89
CA THR A 15 -15.15 -3.65 0.35
C THR A 15 -15.27 -4.30 -1.03
N ARG A 16 -14.25 -4.17 -1.87
CA ARG A 16 -14.25 -4.69 -3.24
C ARG A 16 -13.52 -6.01 -3.38
N GLU A 17 -12.83 -6.46 -2.34
CA GLU A 17 -12.01 -7.68 -2.35
C GLU A 17 -10.93 -7.64 -3.45
N THR A 18 -10.27 -6.49 -3.58
CA THR A 18 -9.23 -6.26 -4.58
C THR A 18 -7.97 -5.63 -3.96
N PHE A 19 -6.81 -5.96 -4.48
CA PHE A 19 -5.58 -5.25 -4.13
C PHE A 19 -5.41 -4.00 -4.98
N LEU A 20 -5.02 -2.89 -4.34
CA LEU A 20 -4.60 -1.67 -5.02
C LEU A 20 -3.12 -1.72 -5.34
N SER A 21 -2.32 -2.18 -4.40
CA SER A 21 -0.89 -2.29 -4.58
C SER A 21 -0.27 -3.24 -3.55
N PHE A 22 0.85 -3.88 -3.93
CA PHE A 22 1.57 -4.81 -3.07
C PHE A 22 2.82 -4.21 -2.45
N ARG A 23 3.36 -3.11 -3.00
CA ARG A 23 4.63 -2.51 -2.58
C ARG A 23 4.54 -1.00 -2.56
N VAL A 24 3.84 -0.48 -1.57
CA VAL A 24 3.70 0.96 -1.36
C VAL A 24 4.78 1.42 -0.39
N LYS A 25 5.54 2.43 -0.78
CA LYS A 25 6.50 3.09 0.10
C LYS A 25 5.78 4.10 0.98
N VAL A 26 6.12 4.12 2.27
CA VAL A 26 5.60 5.11 3.20
C VAL A 26 6.49 6.34 3.16
N ALA A 27 5.90 7.50 2.91
CA ALA A 27 6.57 8.80 2.97
C ALA A 27 5.95 9.64 4.09
N ASP A 28 6.79 10.18 4.95
CA ASP A 28 6.38 11.02 6.08
C ASP A 28 6.32 12.51 5.72
N SER A 29 6.69 12.86 4.50
CA SER A 29 6.65 14.23 4.00
C SER A 29 6.54 14.30 2.48
N ILE A 30 5.99 15.41 2.00
CA ILE A 30 5.96 15.73 0.56
C ILE A 30 7.39 15.80 -0.01
N PHE A 31 8.35 16.23 0.78
CA PHE A 31 9.75 16.31 0.37
C PHE A 31 10.35 14.92 0.10
N SER A 32 10.15 13.96 1.00
CA SER A 32 10.62 12.57 0.80
C SER A 32 10.02 11.94 -0.44
N ARG A 33 8.73 12.21 -0.70
CA ARG A 33 8.06 11.80 -1.92
C ARG A 33 8.72 12.40 -3.17
N LEU A 34 8.94 13.70 -3.18
CA LEU A 34 9.50 14.42 -4.33
C LEU A 34 10.88 13.86 -4.70
N VAL A 35 11.75 13.65 -3.71
CA VAL A 35 13.07 13.06 -3.92
C VAL A 35 12.97 11.64 -4.49
N GLY A 36 12.03 10.83 -4.00
CA GLY A 36 11.84 9.46 -4.46
C GLY A 36 11.28 9.33 -5.87
N LEU A 37 10.55 10.33 -6.37
CA LEU A 37 9.87 10.29 -7.66
C LEU A 37 10.53 11.17 -8.75
N LEU A 38 11.47 12.01 -8.37
CA LEU A 38 12.19 12.87 -9.31
C LEU A 38 12.87 12.06 -10.43
N GLY A 39 12.58 12.42 -11.67
CA GLY A 39 13.15 11.77 -12.86
C GLY A 39 12.54 10.41 -13.21
N LYS A 40 11.63 9.87 -12.43
CA LYS A 40 10.89 8.66 -12.79
C LYS A 40 9.83 8.96 -13.85
N ARG A 41 9.66 8.05 -14.80
CA ARG A 41 8.67 8.15 -15.87
C ARG A 41 7.37 7.43 -15.58
N SER A 42 7.36 6.57 -14.56
CA SER A 42 6.18 5.81 -14.13
C SER A 42 6.38 5.25 -12.73
N LEU A 43 5.29 4.92 -12.07
CA LEU A 43 5.33 4.05 -10.90
C LEU A 43 5.38 2.59 -11.36
N ASN A 44 6.08 1.74 -10.57
CA ASN A 44 6.02 0.30 -10.81
C ASN A 44 4.56 -0.18 -10.76
N PRO A 45 4.16 -1.15 -11.60
CA PRO A 45 2.75 -1.58 -11.68
C PRO A 45 2.14 -2.03 -10.34
N ASP A 46 2.95 -2.55 -9.43
CA ASP A 46 2.55 -3.00 -8.09
C ASP A 46 3.06 -2.08 -6.98
N GLY A 47 3.57 -0.90 -7.37
CA GLY A 47 4.13 0.08 -6.47
C GLY A 47 3.16 1.21 -6.09
N GLY A 48 3.67 2.19 -5.42
CA GLY A 48 2.96 3.38 -5.00
C GLY A 48 3.67 4.09 -3.87
N VAL A 49 3.09 5.20 -3.44
CA VAL A 49 3.57 5.99 -2.29
C VAL A 49 2.39 6.32 -1.39
N TRP A 50 2.55 6.08 -0.11
CA TRP A 50 1.58 6.49 0.92
C TRP A 50 2.17 7.64 1.73
N ILE A 51 1.53 8.79 1.65
CA ILE A 51 1.98 10.03 2.29
C ILE A 51 1.12 10.27 3.52
N VAL A 52 1.76 10.33 4.68
CA VAL A 52 1.11 10.52 5.98
C VAL A 52 1.93 11.54 6.80
N PRO A 53 1.34 12.62 7.28
CA PRO A 53 -0.02 13.12 7.00
C PRO A 53 -0.10 13.87 5.66
N ALA A 54 -1.25 13.79 4.99
CA ALA A 54 -1.51 14.60 3.81
C ALA A 54 -3.01 14.62 3.49
N ASN A 55 -3.48 15.72 2.90
CA ASN A 55 -4.85 15.86 2.39
C ASN A 55 -4.90 16.39 0.96
N SER A 56 -3.76 16.65 0.37
CA SER A 56 -3.57 17.09 -1.00
C SER A 56 -2.16 16.78 -1.45
N VAL A 57 -1.93 16.84 -2.75
CA VAL A 57 -0.59 16.71 -3.32
C VAL A 57 -0.38 17.76 -4.41
N HIS A 58 0.89 18.09 -4.67
CA HIS A 58 1.29 18.79 -5.87
C HIS A 58 2.09 17.85 -6.78
N THR A 59 1.95 18.01 -8.06
CA THR A 59 2.57 17.15 -9.06
C THR A 59 3.72 17.83 -9.78
N ILE A 60 4.25 18.90 -9.20
CA ILE A 60 5.41 19.62 -9.72
C ILE A 60 6.61 18.67 -9.71
N GLY A 61 7.24 18.51 -10.86
CA GLY A 61 8.35 17.55 -11.03
C GLY A 61 7.96 16.13 -11.37
N MET A 62 6.67 15.82 -11.37
CA MET A 62 6.15 14.54 -11.88
C MET A 62 6.13 14.56 -13.41
N LEU A 63 6.55 13.44 -14.02
CA LEU A 63 6.62 13.31 -15.49
C LEU A 63 5.57 12.36 -16.06
N PHE A 64 4.67 11.85 -15.25
CA PHE A 64 3.69 10.85 -15.65
C PHE A 64 2.38 11.03 -14.89
N PRO A 65 1.23 10.62 -15.47
CA PRO A 65 -0.04 10.60 -14.74
C PRO A 65 -0.08 9.46 -13.72
N PHE A 66 -0.85 9.65 -12.67
CA PHE A 66 -1.03 8.68 -11.60
C PHE A 66 -2.40 8.83 -10.97
N ASP A 67 -2.82 7.83 -10.19
CA ASP A 67 -4.06 7.85 -9.44
C ASP A 67 -3.82 8.29 -8.00
N LEU A 68 -4.81 8.96 -7.41
CA LEU A 68 -4.81 9.35 -6.00
C LEU A 68 -6.00 8.75 -5.28
N VAL A 69 -5.75 8.19 -4.10
CA VAL A 69 -6.78 7.78 -3.15
C VAL A 69 -6.55 8.53 -1.84
N LEU A 70 -7.55 9.28 -1.41
CA LEU A 70 -7.53 10.05 -0.18
C LEU A 70 -8.26 9.24 0.90
N ILE A 71 -7.65 9.13 2.07
CA ILE A 71 -8.04 8.20 3.12
C ILE A 71 -8.16 8.94 4.44
N ASP A 72 -9.22 8.63 5.20
CA ASP A 72 -9.39 9.16 6.55
C ASP A 72 -8.59 8.36 7.59
N LYS A 73 -8.71 8.77 8.85
CA LYS A 73 -8.03 8.13 9.98
C LYS A 73 -8.40 6.66 10.19
N ASN A 74 -9.53 6.21 9.68
CA ASN A 74 -10.02 4.83 9.78
C ASN A 74 -9.74 4.02 8.51
N PHE A 75 -8.90 4.54 7.60
CA PHE A 75 -8.60 3.95 6.29
C PHE A 75 -9.82 3.79 5.38
N LYS A 76 -10.81 4.64 5.57
CA LYS A 76 -11.94 4.75 4.65
C LYS A 76 -11.60 5.72 3.52
N VAL A 77 -11.94 5.36 2.30
CA VAL A 77 -11.75 6.22 1.13
C VAL A 77 -12.71 7.40 1.19
N VAL A 78 -12.16 8.61 1.22
CA VAL A 78 -12.93 9.86 1.24
C VAL A 78 -12.80 10.65 -0.06
N GLY A 79 -11.93 10.24 -0.96
CA GLY A 79 -11.76 10.84 -2.27
C GLY A 79 -10.95 9.95 -3.20
N VAL A 80 -11.26 10.01 -4.47
CA VAL A 80 -10.52 9.34 -5.55
C VAL A 80 -10.30 10.33 -6.69
N ARG A 81 -9.13 10.26 -7.30
CA ARG A 81 -8.79 11.06 -8.48
C ARG A 81 -8.00 10.19 -9.45
N GLU A 82 -8.59 9.93 -10.58
CA GLU A 82 -7.97 9.13 -11.63
C GLU A 82 -7.16 10.02 -12.55
N LEU A 83 -6.02 9.52 -13.00
CA LEU A 83 -5.18 10.13 -14.03
C LEU A 83 -4.83 11.60 -13.74
N VAL A 84 -4.35 11.87 -12.53
CA VAL A 84 -3.84 13.19 -12.17
C VAL A 84 -2.63 13.50 -13.05
N ARG A 85 -2.70 14.62 -13.78
CA ARG A 85 -1.65 15.02 -14.70
C ARG A 85 -0.49 15.72 -14.00
N PRO A 86 0.72 15.69 -14.57
CA PRO A 86 1.84 16.50 -14.09
C PRO A 86 1.52 17.99 -13.95
N PHE A 87 2.27 18.68 -13.11
CA PHE A 87 2.18 20.14 -12.86
C PHE A 87 0.82 20.63 -12.36
N LYS A 88 0.13 19.81 -11.58
CA LYS A 88 -1.13 20.18 -10.92
C LYS A 88 -0.96 20.29 -9.41
N ILE A 89 -1.82 21.07 -8.80
CA ILE A 89 -2.06 21.05 -7.36
C ILE A 89 -3.48 20.52 -7.15
N THR A 90 -3.60 19.45 -6.39
CA THR A 90 -4.92 18.88 -6.09
C THR A 90 -5.60 19.70 -4.99
N ARG A 91 -6.92 19.78 -5.06
CA ARG A 91 -7.69 20.46 -4.00
C ARG A 91 -7.57 19.66 -2.71
N PRO A 92 -7.35 20.32 -1.56
CA PRO A 92 -7.37 19.65 -0.27
C PRO A 92 -8.72 19.00 0.00
N ASN A 93 -8.67 17.81 0.59
CA ASN A 93 -9.84 17.15 1.17
C ASN A 93 -9.65 17.09 2.69
N PHE A 94 -10.36 17.91 3.41
CA PHE A 94 -10.17 18.05 4.87
C PHE A 94 -10.64 16.84 5.67
N ARG A 95 -11.29 15.86 5.06
CA ARG A 95 -11.59 14.56 5.67
C ARG A 95 -10.42 13.60 5.56
N ALA A 96 -9.51 13.82 4.61
CA ALA A 96 -8.35 12.96 4.41
C ALA A 96 -7.26 13.28 5.44
N GLU A 97 -6.65 12.23 5.96
CA GLU A 97 -5.45 12.30 6.80
C GLU A 97 -4.22 11.76 6.09
N SER A 98 -4.41 10.99 5.04
CA SER A 98 -3.33 10.48 4.22
C SER A 98 -3.74 10.32 2.76
N VAL A 99 -2.75 10.23 1.90
CA VAL A 99 -2.93 10.12 0.45
C VAL A 99 -2.10 8.97 -0.08
N LEU A 100 -2.72 8.13 -0.90
CA LEU A 100 -2.04 7.11 -1.70
C LEU A 100 -1.84 7.60 -3.12
N GLU A 101 -0.62 7.57 -3.60
CA GLU A 101 -0.28 7.72 -5.00
C GLU A 101 -0.04 6.35 -5.60
N LEU A 102 -0.78 6.03 -6.63
CA LEU A 102 -0.82 4.71 -7.25
C LEU A 102 -0.59 4.82 -8.77
N PRO A 103 -0.14 3.77 -9.43
CA PRO A 103 -0.03 3.76 -10.87
C PRO A 103 -1.36 4.12 -11.54
N ALA A 104 -1.28 4.77 -12.69
CA ALA A 104 -2.45 5.10 -13.50
C ALA A 104 -3.33 3.85 -13.73
N HIS A 105 -4.63 4.03 -13.68
CA HIS A 105 -5.66 2.98 -13.83
C HIS A 105 -5.83 2.03 -12.65
N THR A 106 -5.15 2.23 -11.54
CA THR A 106 -5.30 1.40 -10.34
C THR A 106 -6.72 1.51 -9.76
N ILE A 107 -7.27 2.72 -9.71
CA ILE A 107 -8.64 2.95 -9.20
C ILE A 107 -9.65 2.19 -10.07
N PHE A 108 -9.53 2.29 -11.37
CA PHE A 108 -10.41 1.58 -12.31
C PHE A 108 -10.31 0.05 -12.15
N LYS A 109 -9.09 -0.48 -12.14
CA LYS A 109 -8.86 -1.94 -12.03
C LYS A 109 -9.33 -2.52 -10.70
N SER A 110 -9.13 -1.79 -9.61
CA SER A 110 -9.54 -2.22 -8.27
C SER A 110 -11.00 -1.91 -7.95
N ARG A 111 -11.67 -1.14 -8.78
CA ARG A 111 -13.04 -0.65 -8.58
C ARG A 111 -13.20 0.15 -7.28
N THR A 112 -12.15 0.83 -6.87
CA THR A 112 -12.13 1.62 -5.62
C THR A 112 -13.02 2.85 -5.75
N GLU A 113 -13.89 3.05 -4.79
CA GLU A 113 -14.82 4.18 -4.71
C GLU A 113 -14.80 4.83 -3.33
N VAL A 114 -15.28 6.07 -3.27
CA VAL A 114 -15.52 6.76 -1.99
C VAL A 114 -16.45 5.93 -1.12
N GLY A 115 -16.08 5.77 0.14
CA GLY A 115 -16.78 4.93 1.11
C GLY A 115 -16.22 3.54 1.29
N ASP A 116 -15.32 3.11 0.41
CA ASP A 116 -14.68 1.80 0.52
C ASP A 116 -13.73 1.74 1.73
N GLN A 117 -13.63 0.58 2.34
CA GLN A 117 -12.74 0.31 3.45
C GLN A 117 -11.43 -0.30 2.96
N LEU A 118 -10.31 0.36 3.24
CA LEU A 118 -8.99 -0.15 2.93
C LEU A 118 -8.35 -0.83 4.14
N VAL A 119 -7.47 -1.77 3.85
CA VAL A 119 -6.53 -2.36 4.79
C VAL A 119 -5.13 -2.04 4.30
N ILE A 120 -4.34 -1.38 5.13
CA ILE A 120 -2.95 -1.03 4.84
C ILE A 120 -2.11 -1.67 5.93
N ASP A 121 -1.21 -2.55 5.54
CA ASP A 121 -0.38 -3.25 6.50
C ASP A 121 0.98 -3.59 5.89
N ARG A 122 1.92 -3.89 6.77
CA ARG A 122 3.25 -4.34 6.36
C ARG A 122 3.19 -5.76 5.83
N TYR A 123 3.98 -6.02 4.81
CA TYR A 123 4.21 -7.37 4.35
C TYR A 123 5.10 -8.09 5.37
N GLU A 124 4.47 -8.72 6.36
CA GLU A 124 5.20 -9.67 7.18
C GLU A 124 5.39 -10.93 6.35
N ALA A 125 6.64 -11.23 6.01
CA ALA A 125 6.97 -12.57 5.60
C ALA A 125 6.48 -13.49 6.69
N LYS A 126 5.45 -14.29 6.43
CA LYS A 126 5.03 -15.32 7.37
C LYS A 126 6.26 -16.12 7.69
N LYS A 127 6.73 -16.02 8.93
CA LYS A 127 7.67 -17.00 9.44
C LYS A 127 7.02 -18.35 9.16
N PRO A 128 7.73 -19.30 8.53
CA PRO A 128 7.15 -20.62 8.36
C PRO A 128 6.67 -21.04 9.74
N ILE A 129 5.41 -21.41 9.82
CA ILE A 129 4.89 -22.03 11.02
C ILE A 129 5.69 -23.32 11.11
N VAL A 130 6.74 -23.29 11.93
CA VAL A 130 7.33 -24.52 12.40
C VAL A 130 6.22 -25.13 13.25
N SER A 131 5.42 -25.96 12.62
CA SER A 131 4.56 -26.85 13.37
C SER A 131 5.52 -27.66 14.22
N ASP A 132 5.55 -27.31 15.49
CA ASP A 132 6.14 -28.17 16.51
C ASP A 132 5.18 -29.37 16.60
N THR A 133 5.25 -30.20 15.58
CA THR A 133 4.73 -31.55 15.66
C THR A 133 5.66 -32.23 16.64
N ALA A 134 5.33 -32.10 17.94
CA ALA A 134 5.82 -33.01 18.93
C ALA A 134 5.55 -34.41 18.36
N GLN A 135 6.60 -35.07 17.92
CA GLN A 135 6.49 -36.48 17.58
C GLN A 135 6.00 -37.18 18.82
N PRO A 136 4.90 -37.92 18.74
CA PRO A 136 4.54 -38.77 19.87
C PRO A 136 5.70 -39.73 20.07
N SER A 137 6.32 -39.63 21.23
CA SER A 137 7.28 -40.60 21.68
C SER A 137 6.58 -41.97 21.65
N ILE A 138 6.95 -42.79 20.74
CA ILE A 138 6.52 -44.21 20.76
C ILE A 138 7.26 -44.83 21.93
N GLU A 139 6.59 -44.93 23.09
CA GLU A 139 7.04 -45.80 24.12
C GLU A 139 6.94 -47.23 23.62
N MET A 140 8.08 -47.79 23.22
CA MET A 140 8.17 -49.23 23.01
C MET A 140 8.11 -49.91 24.39
N THR A 141 6.94 -50.38 24.74
CA THR A 141 6.78 -51.26 25.86
C THR A 141 7.41 -52.59 25.46
N GLN A 142 8.63 -52.85 25.96
CA GLN A 142 9.18 -54.21 25.93
C GLN A 142 8.41 -55.06 26.92
N GLN A 143 7.50 -55.90 26.42
CA GLN A 143 7.06 -57.04 27.20
C GLN A 143 8.15 -58.09 27.19
N SER A 144 8.84 -58.19 28.30
CA SER A 144 9.62 -59.38 28.60
C SER A 144 8.70 -60.46 29.10
N SER A 145 8.60 -61.54 28.39
CA SER A 145 8.02 -62.78 28.88
C SER A 145 9.09 -63.56 29.65
#